data_e48eee4006db1676684ee021d583f826
#
_entry.id   e48eee4006db1676684ee021d583f826
#
_cell.length_a   1.000
_cell.length_b   1.000
_cell.length_c   1.000
_cell.angle_alpha   90.00
_cell.angle_beta   90.00
_cell.angle_gamma   90.00
#
_symmetry.space_group_name_H-M   'P 1'
#
loop_
_entity.id
_entity.type
_entity.pdbx_description
1 polymer ?
#
loop_
_entity_poly.entity_id
_entity_poly.type
_entity_poly.pdbx_seq_one_letter_code
_entity_poly.pdbx_strand_id
1 'polypeptide(L)'
;MFTVQLVSGPRIEVVGRHHAIAYATYGSLPNPLEATYAALAGCAGVYAKKACRELGVDDAGIGIQLNVVAQPDKPLLPARIVTTLEFPERFTD
;
A
#
# COMPACT_ATOMS: atom_id res chain seq x y z
N MET A 1 9.65 -5.36 16.12
CA MET A 1 8.51 -5.99 16.83
C MET A 1 7.32 -5.06 16.82
N PHE A 2 6.14 -5.60 16.63
CA PHE A 2 4.89 -4.84 16.69
C PHE A 2 4.01 -5.38 17.78
N THR A 3 3.31 -4.51 18.46
CA THR A 3 2.35 -4.87 19.50
C THR A 3 0.96 -4.41 19.06
N VAL A 4 -0.01 -5.28 19.15
CA VAL A 4 -1.39 -4.98 18.79
C VAL A 4 -2.18 -4.73 20.06
N GLN A 5 -2.86 -3.59 20.10
CA GLN A 5 -3.73 -3.23 21.22
C GLN A 5 -5.16 -3.10 20.72
N LEU A 6 -6.07 -3.82 21.33
CA LEU A 6 -7.49 -3.75 21.02
C LEU A 6 -8.14 -2.71 21.91
N VAL A 7 -8.80 -1.76 21.27
CA VAL A 7 -9.50 -0.68 21.96
C VAL A 7 -10.99 -0.92 21.78
N SER A 8 -11.81 -0.40 22.69
CA SER A 8 -13.26 -0.54 22.59
C SER A 8 -13.76 -0.06 21.21
N GLY A 9 -14.75 -0.78 20.68
CA GLY A 9 -15.29 -0.49 19.36
C GLY A 9 -14.45 -1.08 18.25
N PRO A 10 -14.48 -0.50 17.04
CA PRO A 10 -13.80 -1.10 15.88
C PRO A 10 -12.30 -0.83 15.79
N ARG A 11 -11.76 0.01 16.66
CA ARG A 11 -10.39 0.49 16.55
C ARG A 11 -9.36 -0.55 16.99
N ILE A 12 -8.30 -0.68 16.20
CA ILE A 12 -7.16 -1.53 16.49
C ILE A 12 -5.90 -0.67 16.36
N GLU A 13 -5.04 -0.71 17.36
CA GLU A 13 -3.78 0.02 17.29
C GLU A 13 -2.62 -0.95 17.20
N VAL A 14 -1.73 -0.69 16.24
CA VAL A 14 -0.51 -1.46 16.06
C VAL A 14 0.66 -0.54 16.35
N VAL A 15 1.41 -0.88 17.39
CA VAL A 15 2.50 -0.05 17.87
C VAL A 15 3.82 -0.70 17.48
N GLY A 16 4.61 0.00 16.70
CA GLY A 16 5.94 -0.42 16.31
C GLY A 16 7.00 0.36 17.08
N ARG A 17 8.25 0.20 16.67
CA ARG A 17 9.38 0.84 17.37
C ARG A 17 9.34 2.37 17.26
N HIS A 18 8.96 2.89 16.10
CA HIS A 18 9.00 4.34 15.85
C HIS A 18 7.64 4.94 15.55
N HIS A 19 6.66 4.12 15.21
CA HIS A 19 5.36 4.59 14.77
C HIS A 19 4.25 3.73 15.34
N ALA A 20 3.09 4.34 15.50
CA ALA A 20 1.86 3.64 15.81
C ALA A 20 0.88 3.88 14.66
N ILE A 21 0.16 2.84 14.26
CA ILE A 21 -0.80 2.92 13.17
C ILE A 21 -2.15 2.46 13.69
N ALA A 22 -3.19 3.24 13.40
CA ALA A 22 -4.55 2.91 13.80
C ALA A 22 -5.31 2.32 12.62
N TYR A 23 -5.97 1.21 12.87
CA TYR A 23 -6.86 0.55 11.90
C TYR A 23 -8.22 0.37 12.53
N ALA A 24 -9.18 -0.04 11.75
CA ALA A 24 -10.51 -0.35 12.27
C ALA A 24 -11.13 -1.47 11.45
N THR A 25 -12.05 -2.20 12.09
CA THR A 25 -12.81 -3.24 11.40
C THR A 25 -13.90 -2.63 10.52
N TYR A 26 -14.33 -1.42 10.85
CA TYR A 26 -15.28 -0.65 10.03
C TYR A 26 -15.13 0.84 10.40
N GLY A 27 -15.72 1.70 9.57
CA GLY A 27 -15.72 3.13 9.85
C GLY A 27 -14.70 3.91 9.03
N SER A 28 -14.21 5.01 9.60
CA SER A 28 -13.36 5.95 8.86
C SER A 28 -11.89 5.55 8.76
N LEU A 29 -11.44 4.62 9.57
CA LEU A 29 -10.06 4.14 9.50
C LEU A 29 -9.98 2.93 8.56
N PRO A 30 -8.84 2.74 7.88
CA PRO A 30 -8.70 1.57 7.01
C PRO A 30 -8.68 0.29 7.81
N ASN A 31 -9.16 -0.81 7.22
CA ASN A 31 -8.96 -2.11 7.85
C ASN A 31 -7.56 -2.62 7.49
N PRO A 32 -7.04 -3.57 8.29
CA PRO A 32 -5.67 -4.05 8.08
C PRO A 32 -5.44 -4.70 6.72
N LEU A 33 -6.45 -5.34 6.14
CA LEU A 33 -6.30 -5.98 4.83
C LEU A 33 -6.09 -4.91 3.74
N GLU A 34 -6.92 -3.87 3.74
CA GLU A 34 -6.76 -2.75 2.82
C GLU A 34 -5.39 -2.08 3.00
N ALA A 35 -4.98 -1.90 4.27
CA ALA A 35 -3.69 -1.30 4.58
C ALA A 35 -2.53 -2.14 4.05
N THR A 36 -2.67 -3.46 4.06
CA THR A 36 -1.65 -4.35 3.51
C THR A 36 -1.47 -4.10 2.02
N TYR A 37 -2.58 -3.98 1.28
CA TYR A 37 -2.50 -3.69 -0.15
C TYR A 37 -1.97 -2.27 -0.40
N ALA A 38 -2.38 -1.32 0.42
CA ALA A 38 -1.84 0.05 0.31
C ALA A 38 -0.33 0.07 0.54
N ALA A 39 0.15 -0.70 1.51
CA ALA A 39 1.58 -0.79 1.78
C ALA A 39 2.34 -1.42 0.62
N LEU A 40 1.76 -2.42 -0.05
CA LEU A 40 2.38 -3.02 -1.24
C LEU A 40 2.51 -1.99 -2.35
N ALA A 41 1.47 -1.18 -2.57
CA ALA A 41 1.53 -0.11 -3.55
C ALA A 41 2.60 0.92 -3.16
N GLY A 42 2.68 1.26 -1.88
CA GLY A 42 3.70 2.17 -1.36
C GLY A 42 5.12 1.64 -1.56
N CYS A 43 5.32 0.33 -1.42
CA CYS A 43 6.62 -0.27 -1.67
C CYS A 43 7.06 -0.08 -3.12
N ALA A 44 6.14 -0.22 -4.07
CA ALA A 44 6.45 0.06 -5.47
C ALA A 44 6.89 1.51 -5.64
N GLY A 45 6.24 2.43 -4.92
CA GLY A 45 6.64 3.84 -4.93
C GLY A 45 8.04 4.07 -4.41
N VAL A 46 8.42 3.38 -3.35
CA VAL A 46 9.79 3.48 -2.79
C VAL A 46 10.82 3.03 -3.82
N TYR A 47 10.57 1.92 -4.49
CA TYR A 47 11.48 1.42 -5.51
C TYR A 47 11.56 2.36 -6.72
N ALA A 48 10.43 2.95 -7.12
CA ALA A 48 10.42 3.92 -8.21
C ALA A 48 11.27 5.15 -7.87
N LYS A 49 11.13 5.66 -6.64
CA LYS A 49 11.94 6.80 -6.19
C LYS A 49 13.43 6.46 -6.18
N LYS A 50 13.77 5.27 -5.72
CA LYS A 50 15.15 4.83 -5.68
C LYS A 50 15.73 4.72 -7.09
N ALA A 51 15.00 4.12 -8.01
CA ALA A 51 15.45 3.97 -9.40
C ALA A 51 15.66 5.33 -10.05
N CYS A 52 14.74 6.26 -9.87
CA CYS A 52 14.86 7.60 -10.43
C CYS A 52 16.08 8.33 -9.87
N ARG A 53 16.34 8.19 -8.57
CA ARG A 53 17.51 8.80 -7.94
C ARG A 53 18.81 8.25 -8.54
N GLU A 54 18.88 6.94 -8.74
CA GLU A 54 20.06 6.31 -9.29
C GLU A 54 20.29 6.71 -10.74
N LEU A 55 19.23 6.94 -11.50
CA LEU A 55 19.32 7.37 -12.90
C LEU A 55 19.44 8.88 -13.04
N GLY A 56 19.27 9.64 -11.97
CA GLY A 56 19.36 11.08 -12.00
C GLY A 56 18.17 11.76 -12.67
N VAL A 57 16.98 11.13 -12.62
CA VAL A 57 15.77 11.69 -13.21
C VAL A 57 14.77 12.04 -12.13
N ASP A 58 13.88 12.98 -12.46
CA ASP A 58 12.83 13.42 -11.55
C ASP A 58 11.71 12.38 -11.50
N ASP A 59 11.27 12.02 -10.31
CA ASP A 59 10.21 11.03 -10.14
C ASP A 59 8.80 11.63 -10.14
N ALA A 60 8.67 12.93 -10.25
CA ALA A 60 7.34 13.57 -10.23
C ALA A 60 6.49 13.11 -11.41
N GLY A 61 5.24 12.87 -11.18
CA GLY A 61 4.28 12.47 -12.20
C GLY A 61 4.20 10.97 -12.47
N ILE A 62 5.02 10.15 -11.81
CA ILE A 62 4.89 8.71 -11.92
C ILE A 62 3.69 8.26 -11.08
N GLY A 63 2.76 7.55 -11.72
CA GLY A 63 1.61 7.00 -11.05
C GLY A 63 1.73 5.50 -10.91
N ILE A 64 1.24 4.95 -9.81
CA ILE A 64 1.27 3.51 -9.55
C ILE A 64 -0.12 3.10 -9.10
N GLN A 65 -0.67 2.10 -9.75
CA GLN A 65 -1.98 1.54 -9.40
C GLN A 65 -1.79 0.07 -9.05
N LEU A 66 -2.45 -0.33 -7.98
CA LEU A 66 -2.45 -1.72 -7.55
C LEU A 66 -3.89 -2.22 -7.53
N ASN A 67 -4.16 -3.27 -8.28
CA ASN A 67 -5.47 -3.87 -8.33
C ASN A 67 -5.41 -5.30 -7.82
N VAL A 68 -6.36 -5.66 -6.97
CA VAL A 68 -6.45 -7.00 -6.40
C VAL A 68 -7.65 -7.70 -7.03
N VAL A 69 -7.40 -8.85 -7.64
CA VAL A 69 -8.46 -9.66 -8.24
C VAL A 69 -8.81 -10.77 -7.25
N ALA A 70 -10.04 -10.74 -6.75
CA ALA A 70 -10.50 -11.72 -5.76
C ALA A 70 -10.77 -13.08 -6.40
N GLN A 71 -10.61 -14.14 -5.61
CA GLN A 71 -11.02 -15.47 -6.03
C GLN A 71 -12.54 -15.57 -5.94
N PRO A 72 -13.21 -16.15 -6.96
CA PRO A 72 -14.68 -16.18 -6.94
C PRO A 72 -15.28 -16.94 -5.77
N ASP A 73 -14.63 -17.99 -5.30
CA ASP A 73 -15.12 -18.83 -4.20
C ASP A 73 -14.53 -18.43 -2.85
N LYS A 74 -13.53 -17.56 -2.83
CA LYS A 74 -12.88 -17.09 -1.60
C LYS A 74 -12.59 -15.60 -1.72
N PRO A 75 -13.60 -14.73 -1.57
CA PRO A 75 -13.43 -13.31 -1.89
C PRO A 75 -12.44 -12.56 -1.01
N LEU A 76 -12.06 -13.12 0.15
CA LEU A 76 -11.05 -12.48 1.00
C LEU A 76 -9.62 -12.86 0.60
N LEU A 77 -9.44 -13.81 -0.31
CA LEU A 77 -8.12 -14.21 -0.78
C LEU A 77 -7.91 -13.69 -2.20
N PRO A 78 -6.78 -13.05 -2.47
CA PRO A 78 -6.51 -12.58 -3.82
C PRO A 78 -6.16 -13.74 -4.75
N ALA A 79 -6.75 -13.77 -5.94
CA ALA A 79 -6.31 -14.65 -7.01
C ALA A 79 -5.08 -14.07 -7.68
N ARG A 80 -5.01 -12.74 -7.74
CA ARG A 80 -3.95 -12.05 -8.47
C ARG A 80 -3.87 -10.60 -8.01
N ILE A 81 -2.65 -10.09 -7.94
CA ILE A 81 -2.40 -8.68 -7.68
C ILE A 81 -1.70 -8.12 -8.91
N VAL A 82 -2.25 -7.06 -9.46
CA VAL A 82 -1.72 -6.41 -10.66
C VAL A 82 -1.25 -5.01 -10.30
N THR A 83 0.01 -4.73 -10.56
CA THR A 83 0.58 -3.40 -10.35
C THR A 83 0.84 -2.76 -11.71
N THR A 84 0.30 -1.57 -11.92
CA THR A 84 0.45 -0.81 -13.16
C THR A 84 1.20 0.47 -12.86
N LEU A 85 2.24 0.74 -13.62
CA LEU A 85 3.00 1.99 -13.51
C LEU A 85 2.70 2.88 -14.70
N GLU A 86 2.46 4.15 -14.42
CA GLU A 86 2.20 5.15 -15.44
C GLU A 86 3.33 6.19 -15.38
N PHE A 87 3.97 6.43 -16.51
CA PHE A 87 5.07 7.38 -16.60
C PHE A 87 4.64 8.62 -17.35
N PRO A 88 5.09 9.81 -16.92
CA PRO A 88 4.82 11.02 -17.69
C PRO A 88 5.57 11.00 -19.03
N GLU A 89 5.14 11.86 -19.98
CA GLU A 89 5.69 11.88 -21.31
C GLU A 89 7.21 12.07 -21.35
N ARG A 90 7.78 12.77 -20.39
CA ARG A 90 9.23 13.00 -20.36
C ARG A 90 10.04 11.71 -20.22
N PHE A 91 9.39 10.59 -19.88
CA PHE A 91 10.05 9.28 -19.84
C PHE A 91 9.97 8.50 -21.15
N THR A 92 9.26 9.02 -22.12
CA THR A 92 9.25 8.42 -23.46
C THR A 92 10.38 9.07 -24.27
N ASP A 93 11.12 8.27 -24.94
CA ASP A 93 12.25 8.84 -25.70
C ASP A 93 12.09 8.68 -27.21
#